data_4583e875849fb669a713fb696b0423ac
#
_entry.id   4583e875849fb669a713fb696b0423ac
#
_cell.length_a   1.000
_cell.length_b   1.000
_cell.length_c   1.000
_cell.angle_alpha   90.00
_cell.angle_beta   90.00
_cell.angle_gamma   90.00
#
_symmetry.space_group_name_H-M   'P 1'
#
loop_
_entity.id
_entity.type
_entity.pdbx_description
1 polymer ?
#
loop_
_entity_poly.entity_id
_entity_poly.type
_entity_poly.pdbx_seq_one_letter_code
_entity_poly.pdbx_strand_id
1 'polypeptide(L)'
;MSAYFPQLEELVKMNRFLRIVVLGFLWCSPSYAAFVMEDLINVLIETKKIKSIEAAKNLQSIGPNDKTYELVIRNANLDLKDAKNIAKAIDKVSKNNGPKLSTISMSFNQDLKDEGVIAILSKIPKTTPVIAFVECGITDKAGQAIIDWALENNEVNGIYIEGNTFSNSMEAKFEKLRVDNPQLTLLSEWASDEFKEMVKKTFK
;
A
#
# COMPACT_ATOMS: atom_id res chain seq x y z
N MET A 1 41.91 11.84 36.21
CA MET A 1 41.92 10.51 35.55
C MET A 1 41.37 10.68 34.16
N SER A 2 42.27 10.76 33.19
CA SER A 2 41.91 10.96 31.76
C SER A 2 41.70 9.57 31.15
N ALA A 3 40.49 9.27 30.72
CA ALA A 3 40.19 8.04 30.00
C ALA A 3 40.78 8.13 28.59
N TYR A 4 41.83 7.41 28.35
CA TYR A 4 42.49 7.23 27.07
C TYR A 4 41.56 6.40 26.17
N PHE A 5 41.13 6.98 25.04
CA PHE A 5 40.40 6.27 24.01
C PHE A 5 41.38 5.77 22.91
N PRO A 6 41.86 4.52 22.98
CA PRO A 6 42.85 4.00 22.01
C PRO A 6 42.29 3.83 20.59
N GLN A 7 40.96 3.85 20.42
CA GLN A 7 40.30 3.71 19.12
C GLN A 7 40.42 4.93 18.19
N LEU A 8 40.71 6.11 18.73
CA LEU A 8 40.87 7.33 17.95
C LEU A 8 42.24 7.41 17.23
N GLU A 9 43.29 6.80 17.77
CA GLU A 9 44.62 6.80 17.11
C GLU A 9 44.67 5.84 15.88
N GLU A 10 43.93 4.74 15.90
CA GLU A 10 43.82 3.84 14.75
C GLU A 10 43.08 4.50 13.58
N LEU A 11 42.04 5.28 13.85
CA LEU A 11 41.28 6.03 12.87
C LEU A 11 42.13 7.11 12.16
N VAL A 12 43.17 7.64 12.82
CA VAL A 12 44.07 8.63 12.24
C VAL A 12 45.01 8.04 11.18
N LYS A 13 45.32 6.75 11.29
CA LYS A 13 46.21 6.01 10.35
C LYS A 13 45.50 5.42 9.13
N MET A 14 44.18 5.42 9.09
CA MET A 14 43.40 4.88 7.96
C MET A 14 43.45 5.80 6.74
N ASN A 15 43.55 5.20 5.56
CA ASN A 15 43.48 5.89 4.27
C ASN A 15 42.19 6.73 4.18
N ARG A 16 42.26 7.94 3.62
CA ARG A 16 41.18 8.94 3.54
C ARG A 16 39.88 8.34 2.96
N PHE A 17 39.97 7.39 2.07
CA PHE A 17 38.85 6.67 1.47
C PHE A 17 38.17 5.74 2.48
N LEU A 18 38.96 5.00 3.27
CA LEU A 18 38.43 4.09 4.29
C LEU A 18 37.77 4.87 5.46
N ARG A 19 38.25 6.08 5.78
CA ARG A 19 37.61 6.97 6.76
C ARG A 19 36.22 7.41 6.33
N ILE A 20 36.02 7.73 5.03
CA ILE A 20 34.72 8.12 4.50
C ILE A 20 33.74 6.94 4.54
N VAL A 21 34.22 5.73 4.23
CA VAL A 21 33.40 4.51 4.28
C VAL A 21 33.02 4.17 5.74
N VAL A 22 33.96 4.18 6.69
CA VAL A 22 33.68 3.82 8.10
C VAL A 22 32.84 4.89 8.80
N LEU A 23 33.08 6.18 8.56
CA LEU A 23 32.26 7.27 9.08
C LEU A 23 30.89 7.32 8.40
N GLY A 24 30.80 6.94 7.12
CA GLY A 24 29.53 6.77 6.41
C GLY A 24 28.67 5.64 7.02
N PHE A 25 29.27 4.53 7.42
CA PHE A 25 28.57 3.42 8.09
C PHE A 25 28.18 3.75 9.54
N LEU A 26 28.89 4.63 10.23
CA LEU A 26 28.58 5.06 11.60
C LEU A 26 27.54 6.18 11.67
N TRP A 27 27.31 6.94 10.57
CA TRP A 27 26.39 8.08 10.53
C TRP A 27 25.14 7.85 9.69
N CYS A 28 25.09 6.79 8.91
CA CYS A 28 23.91 6.40 8.14
C CYS A 28 23.60 4.94 8.39
N SER A 29 22.87 4.67 9.43
CA SER A 29 21.88 3.62 9.41
C SER A 29 20.51 4.29 9.30
N PRO A 30 20.07 4.78 8.13
CA PRO A 30 18.65 4.79 7.91
C PRO A 30 18.23 3.35 8.16
N SER A 31 17.22 3.15 9.00
CA SER A 31 16.74 1.79 9.19
C SER A 31 16.48 1.23 7.79
N TYR A 32 16.89 -0.01 7.54
CA TYR A 32 16.73 -0.65 6.22
C TYR A 32 15.30 -0.50 5.71
N ALA A 33 14.30 -0.55 6.60
CA ALA A 33 12.91 -0.30 6.30
C ALA A 33 12.63 1.12 5.77
N ALA A 34 13.25 2.17 6.33
CA ALA A 34 13.08 3.54 5.84
C ALA A 34 13.62 3.70 4.42
N PHE A 35 14.77 3.09 4.11
CA PHE A 35 15.34 3.09 2.76
C PHE A 35 14.45 2.36 1.74
N VAL A 36 13.87 1.22 2.12
CA VAL A 36 13.01 0.42 1.23
C VAL A 36 11.68 1.11 0.94
N MET A 37 11.15 1.91 1.89
CA MET A 37 9.89 2.65 1.74
C MET A 37 10.05 3.98 1.01
N GLU A 38 11.28 4.48 0.83
CA GLU A 38 11.55 5.82 0.28
C GLU A 38 10.93 6.03 -1.11
N ASP A 39 11.03 5.05 -1.98
CA ASP A 39 10.44 5.14 -3.32
C ASP A 39 8.91 5.30 -3.27
N LEU A 40 8.23 4.56 -2.39
CA LEU A 40 6.78 4.66 -2.25
C LEU A 40 6.39 6.02 -1.65
N ILE A 41 7.11 6.48 -0.63
CA ILE A 41 6.92 7.80 -0.01
C ILE A 41 7.07 8.91 -1.06
N ASN A 42 8.13 8.87 -1.86
CA ASN A 42 8.40 9.86 -2.89
C ASN A 42 7.31 9.87 -3.98
N VAL A 43 6.87 8.70 -4.46
CA VAL A 43 5.78 8.59 -5.43
C VAL A 43 4.48 9.21 -4.88
N LEU A 44 4.16 9.00 -3.62
CA LEU A 44 2.98 9.58 -2.99
C LEU A 44 3.07 11.11 -2.91
N ILE A 45 4.23 11.67 -2.57
CA ILE A 45 4.49 13.11 -2.54
C ILE A 45 4.39 13.70 -3.96
N GLU A 46 4.94 13.03 -4.96
CA GLU A 46 4.92 13.46 -6.36
C GLU A 46 3.52 13.57 -6.97
N THR A 47 2.52 12.87 -6.42
CA THR A 47 1.10 13.06 -6.83
C THR A 47 0.62 14.49 -6.58
N LYS A 48 1.21 15.23 -5.63
CA LYS A 48 0.81 16.55 -5.13
C LYS A 48 -0.60 16.59 -4.55
N LYS A 49 -1.19 15.44 -4.23
CA LYS A 49 -2.52 15.29 -3.68
C LYS A 49 -2.45 15.21 -2.17
N ILE A 50 -3.24 16.01 -1.46
CA ILE A 50 -3.16 16.17 0.01
C ILE A 50 -3.23 14.81 0.72
N LYS A 51 -4.20 13.96 0.35
CA LYS A 51 -4.38 12.64 0.98
C LYS A 51 -3.24 11.66 0.70
N SER A 52 -2.61 11.76 -0.47
CA SER A 52 -1.41 10.97 -0.78
C SER A 52 -0.21 11.45 0.05
N ILE A 53 -0.06 12.77 0.24
CA ILE A 53 1.00 13.34 1.09
C ILE A 53 0.78 12.95 2.57
N GLU A 54 -0.47 12.94 3.05
CA GLU A 54 -0.81 12.42 4.38
C GLU A 54 -0.41 10.96 4.54
N ALA A 55 -0.74 10.11 3.55
CA ALA A 55 -0.32 8.71 3.52
C ALA A 55 1.21 8.56 3.52
N ALA A 56 1.92 9.39 2.75
CA ALA A 56 3.39 9.42 2.75
C ALA A 56 3.97 9.72 4.14
N LYS A 57 3.40 10.69 4.86
CA LYS A 57 3.80 11.01 6.25
C LYS A 57 3.57 9.84 7.21
N ASN A 58 2.47 9.11 7.07
CA ASN A 58 2.21 7.93 7.88
C ASN A 58 3.25 6.84 7.61
N LEU A 59 3.64 6.63 6.33
CA LEU A 59 4.68 5.68 5.97
C LEU A 59 6.08 6.08 6.49
N GLN A 60 6.37 7.36 6.66
CA GLN A 60 7.63 7.83 7.27
C GLN A 60 7.79 7.42 8.74
N SER A 61 6.69 7.14 9.44
CA SER A 61 6.71 6.67 10.82
C SER A 61 7.01 5.18 10.98
N ILE A 62 7.06 4.42 9.87
CA ILE A 62 7.37 2.99 9.89
C ILE A 62 8.82 2.78 10.29
N GLY A 63 9.01 2.08 11.41
CA GLY A 63 10.31 1.80 11.98
C GLY A 63 10.95 0.52 11.43
N PRO A 64 12.23 0.27 11.78
CA PRO A 64 12.98 -0.90 11.29
C PRO A 64 12.43 -2.24 11.77
N ASN A 65 11.64 -2.23 12.84
CA ASN A 65 11.04 -3.43 13.45
C ASN A 65 9.61 -3.70 12.96
N ASP A 66 9.02 -2.77 12.20
CA ASP A 66 7.67 -2.94 11.68
C ASP A 66 7.66 -3.97 10.56
N LYS A 67 6.86 -5.01 10.74
CA LYS A 67 6.76 -6.13 9.80
C LYS A 67 5.74 -5.88 8.71
N THR A 68 4.81 -4.97 8.94
CA THR A 68 3.69 -4.66 8.05
C THR A 68 3.48 -3.16 7.91
N TYR A 69 2.81 -2.76 6.83
CA TYR A 69 2.32 -1.40 6.64
C TYR A 69 0.94 -1.40 6.00
N GLU A 70 0.23 -0.32 6.22
CA GLU A 70 -1.04 -0.02 5.57
C GLU A 70 -0.89 1.14 4.60
N LEU A 71 -1.53 1.05 3.43
CA LEU A 71 -1.59 2.15 2.47
C LEU A 71 -3.04 2.60 2.29
N VAL A 72 -3.39 3.70 2.94
CA VAL A 72 -4.74 4.26 2.93
C VAL A 72 -4.72 5.62 2.25
N ILE A 73 -5.31 5.72 1.04
CA ILE A 73 -5.37 6.94 0.23
C ILE A 73 -6.79 7.11 -0.28
N ARG A 74 -7.67 7.57 0.61
CA ARG A 74 -9.10 7.75 0.30
C ARG A 74 -9.37 9.17 -0.17
N ASN A 75 -10.32 9.32 -1.12
CA ASN A 75 -10.80 10.62 -1.60
C ASN A 75 -9.64 11.57 -2.00
N ALA A 76 -8.71 11.07 -2.79
CA ALA A 76 -7.51 11.78 -3.22
C ALA A 76 -7.55 12.20 -4.69
N ASN A 77 -8.64 11.91 -5.41
CA ASN A 77 -8.73 12.08 -6.87
C ASN A 77 -7.58 11.38 -7.63
N LEU A 78 -7.22 10.18 -7.19
CA LEU A 78 -6.23 9.35 -7.88
C LEU A 78 -6.73 8.96 -9.26
N ASP A 79 -5.85 9.01 -10.24
CA ASP A 79 -6.10 8.58 -11.60
C ASP A 79 -5.26 7.35 -11.99
N LEU A 80 -5.39 6.91 -13.25
CA LEU A 80 -4.64 5.77 -13.80
C LEU A 80 -3.11 5.95 -13.72
N LYS A 81 -2.61 7.19 -13.90
CA LYS A 81 -1.16 7.47 -13.84
C LYS A 81 -0.65 7.29 -12.42
N ASP A 82 -1.37 7.85 -11.45
CA ASP A 82 -1.05 7.69 -10.02
C ASP A 82 -1.08 6.21 -9.63
N ALA A 83 -2.14 5.49 -10.02
CA ALA A 83 -2.29 4.07 -9.75
C ALA A 83 -1.08 3.26 -10.26
N LYS A 84 -0.65 3.49 -11.50
CA LYS A 84 0.51 2.80 -12.09
C LYS A 84 1.82 3.10 -11.35
N ASN A 85 2.03 4.34 -10.93
CA ASN A 85 3.25 4.73 -10.22
C ASN A 85 3.27 4.14 -8.80
N ILE A 86 2.15 4.24 -8.08
CA ILE A 86 1.99 3.65 -6.74
C ILE A 86 2.16 2.13 -6.80
N ALA A 87 1.53 1.45 -7.77
CA ALA A 87 1.65 0.02 -7.96
C ALA A 87 3.11 -0.44 -8.16
N LYS A 88 3.87 0.28 -8.99
CA LYS A 88 5.30 0.01 -9.20
C LYS A 88 6.12 0.20 -7.92
N ALA A 89 5.81 1.22 -7.14
CA ALA A 89 6.51 1.48 -5.89
C ALA A 89 6.21 0.38 -4.84
N ILE A 90 4.96 -0.09 -4.72
CA ILE A 90 4.59 -1.22 -3.88
C ILE A 90 5.34 -2.50 -4.28
N ASP A 91 5.37 -2.82 -5.58
CA ASP A 91 6.12 -3.96 -6.12
C ASP A 91 7.61 -3.90 -5.73
N LYS A 92 8.19 -2.69 -5.76
CA LYS A 92 9.58 -2.44 -5.38
C LYS A 92 9.84 -2.67 -3.89
N VAL A 93 8.93 -2.20 -3.02
CA VAL A 93 8.98 -2.46 -1.57
C VAL A 93 8.97 -3.97 -1.31
N SER A 94 8.06 -4.70 -1.94
CA SER A 94 7.94 -6.15 -1.78
C SER A 94 9.20 -6.90 -2.27
N LYS A 95 9.74 -6.55 -3.43
CA LYS A 95 10.93 -7.18 -4.02
C LYS A 95 12.21 -6.92 -3.22
N ASN A 96 12.25 -5.82 -2.50
CA ASN A 96 13.39 -5.46 -1.64
C ASN A 96 13.22 -5.95 -0.19
N ASN A 97 12.37 -6.95 0.05
CA ASN A 97 12.10 -7.50 1.39
C ASN A 97 11.69 -6.43 2.43
N GLY A 98 10.94 -5.42 1.99
CA GLY A 98 10.36 -4.42 2.88
C GLY A 98 9.22 -5.00 3.74
N PRO A 99 8.60 -4.16 4.58
CA PRO A 99 7.43 -4.55 5.35
C PRO A 99 6.32 -5.09 4.42
N LYS A 100 5.54 -6.06 4.91
CA LYS A 100 4.42 -6.61 4.14
C LYS A 100 3.25 -5.63 4.09
N LEU A 101 2.64 -5.45 2.94
CA LEU A 101 1.39 -4.70 2.80
C LEU A 101 0.25 -5.48 3.45
N SER A 102 -0.30 -4.97 4.56
CA SER A 102 -1.43 -5.58 5.27
C SER A 102 -2.78 -5.08 4.78
N THR A 103 -2.85 -3.82 4.39
CA THR A 103 -4.09 -3.20 3.90
C THR A 103 -3.77 -2.20 2.79
N ILE A 104 -4.52 -2.27 1.70
CA ILE A 104 -4.59 -1.19 0.72
C ILE A 104 -6.01 -0.67 0.61
N SER A 105 -6.21 0.64 0.81
CA SER A 105 -7.49 1.30 0.61
C SER A 105 -7.29 2.52 -0.27
N MET A 106 -7.89 2.47 -1.46
CA MET A 106 -7.94 3.59 -2.40
C MET A 106 -9.40 4.01 -2.68
N SER A 107 -10.26 3.84 -1.69
CA SER A 107 -11.70 4.13 -1.80
C SER A 107 -11.98 5.60 -2.11
N PHE A 108 -13.11 5.88 -2.76
CA PHE A 108 -13.57 7.22 -3.16
C PHE A 108 -12.65 7.94 -4.16
N ASN A 109 -11.96 7.18 -5.01
CA ASN A 109 -11.16 7.70 -6.13
C ASN A 109 -11.80 7.28 -7.46
N GLN A 110 -12.88 7.95 -7.86
CA GLN A 110 -13.71 7.57 -9.02
C GLN A 110 -12.94 7.55 -10.35
N ASP A 111 -11.85 8.32 -10.46
CA ASP A 111 -11.02 8.36 -11.67
C ASP A 111 -10.01 7.21 -11.79
N LEU A 112 -9.93 6.33 -10.78
CA LEU A 112 -9.17 5.08 -10.89
C LEU A 112 -9.73 4.17 -11.96
N LYS A 113 -11.06 3.97 -11.95
CA LYS A 113 -11.77 3.09 -12.88
C LYS A 113 -11.16 1.69 -12.94
N ASP A 114 -11.59 0.88 -13.87
CA ASP A 114 -11.10 -0.49 -14.04
C ASP A 114 -9.58 -0.56 -14.23
N GLU A 115 -9.05 0.30 -15.10
CA GLU A 115 -7.63 0.28 -15.47
C GLU A 115 -6.71 0.61 -14.27
N GLY A 116 -7.12 1.53 -13.42
CA GLY A 116 -6.37 1.91 -12.21
C GLY A 116 -6.35 0.77 -11.19
N VAL A 117 -7.50 0.17 -10.92
CA VAL A 117 -7.60 -0.94 -9.97
C VAL A 117 -6.84 -2.17 -10.49
N ILE A 118 -6.97 -2.52 -11.78
CA ILE A 118 -6.22 -3.63 -12.40
C ILE A 118 -4.70 -3.36 -12.32
N ALA A 119 -4.25 -2.12 -12.55
CA ALA A 119 -2.84 -1.78 -12.41
C ALA A 119 -2.31 -2.02 -10.98
N ILE A 120 -3.09 -1.66 -9.97
CA ILE A 120 -2.75 -1.93 -8.56
C ILE A 120 -2.70 -3.45 -8.30
N LEU A 121 -3.77 -4.19 -8.63
CA LEU A 121 -3.87 -5.63 -8.39
C LEU A 121 -2.75 -6.43 -9.06
N SER A 122 -2.26 -5.95 -10.20
CA SER A 122 -1.14 -6.58 -10.93
C SER A 122 0.20 -6.52 -10.20
N LYS A 123 0.32 -5.70 -9.15
CA LYS A 123 1.59 -5.39 -8.48
C LYS A 123 1.58 -5.59 -6.98
N ILE A 124 0.41 -5.54 -6.33
CA ILE A 124 0.33 -5.83 -4.90
C ILE A 124 0.59 -7.31 -4.63
N PRO A 125 1.26 -7.64 -3.51
CA PRO A 125 1.54 -9.03 -3.13
C PRO A 125 0.27 -9.86 -3.00
N LYS A 126 0.33 -11.12 -3.43
CA LYS A 126 -0.75 -12.11 -3.23
C LYS A 126 -0.88 -12.59 -1.77
N THR A 127 -0.21 -11.91 -0.86
CA THR A 127 -0.28 -12.09 0.60
C THR A 127 -0.87 -10.86 1.28
N THR A 128 -1.48 -9.92 0.52
CA THR A 128 -2.13 -8.74 1.09
C THR A 128 -3.50 -9.14 1.63
N PRO A 129 -3.75 -9.03 2.95
CA PRO A 129 -5.00 -9.51 3.54
C PRO A 129 -6.24 -8.70 3.16
N VAL A 130 -6.09 -7.37 3.00
CA VAL A 130 -7.25 -6.48 2.83
C VAL A 130 -7.06 -5.54 1.65
N ILE A 131 -8.08 -5.49 0.78
CA ILE A 131 -8.19 -4.51 -0.31
C ILE A 131 -9.51 -3.75 -0.22
N ALA A 132 -9.48 -2.44 -0.51
CA ALA A 132 -10.67 -1.61 -0.50
C ALA A 132 -10.65 -0.61 -1.67
N PHE A 133 -11.65 -0.73 -2.56
CA PHE A 133 -11.87 0.12 -3.73
C PHE A 133 -13.33 0.59 -3.80
N VAL A 134 -13.87 1.05 -2.66
CA VAL A 134 -15.24 1.57 -2.54
C VAL A 134 -15.40 2.84 -3.39
N GLU A 135 -16.48 2.93 -4.18
CA GLU A 135 -16.75 4.09 -5.06
C GLU A 135 -15.54 4.52 -5.91
N CYS A 136 -14.91 3.56 -6.60
CA CYS A 136 -13.77 3.81 -7.49
C CYS A 136 -14.14 3.86 -8.97
N GLY A 137 -15.44 3.81 -9.33
CA GLY A 137 -15.92 3.84 -10.70
C GLY A 137 -15.56 2.57 -11.50
N ILE A 138 -15.45 1.42 -10.81
CA ILE A 138 -15.13 0.13 -11.42
C ILE A 138 -16.38 -0.65 -11.84
N THR A 139 -16.18 -1.53 -12.81
CA THR A 139 -17.20 -2.37 -13.44
C THR A 139 -16.80 -3.85 -13.39
N ASP A 140 -17.52 -4.69 -14.11
CA ASP A 140 -17.24 -6.14 -14.21
C ASP A 140 -15.80 -6.46 -14.62
N LYS A 141 -15.14 -5.58 -15.38
CA LYS A 141 -13.76 -5.79 -15.81
C LYS A 141 -12.79 -5.82 -14.61
N ALA A 142 -12.86 -4.85 -13.72
CA ALA A 142 -12.09 -4.87 -12.48
C ALA A 142 -12.64 -5.91 -11.49
N GLY A 143 -13.95 -6.13 -11.47
CA GLY A 143 -14.59 -7.17 -10.68
C GLY A 143 -14.00 -8.55 -10.96
N GLN A 144 -13.81 -8.93 -12.23
CA GLN A 144 -13.15 -10.17 -12.58
C GLN A 144 -11.69 -10.22 -12.13
N ALA A 145 -10.94 -9.12 -12.31
CA ALA A 145 -9.55 -9.06 -11.85
C ALA A 145 -9.42 -9.16 -10.32
N ILE A 146 -10.39 -8.64 -9.56
CA ILE A 146 -10.46 -8.81 -8.10
C ILE A 146 -10.68 -10.27 -7.73
N ILE A 147 -11.60 -10.96 -8.40
CA ILE A 147 -11.85 -12.40 -8.18
C ILE A 147 -10.59 -13.22 -8.49
N ASP A 148 -9.98 -12.99 -9.66
CA ASP A 148 -8.77 -13.71 -10.07
C ASP A 148 -7.63 -13.49 -9.06
N TRP A 149 -7.45 -12.25 -8.61
CA TRP A 149 -6.46 -11.91 -7.59
C TRP A 149 -6.76 -12.58 -6.24
N ALA A 150 -8.03 -12.62 -5.83
CA ALA A 150 -8.44 -13.25 -4.57
C ALA A 150 -8.22 -14.77 -4.57
N LEU A 151 -8.48 -15.44 -5.70
CA LEU A 151 -8.26 -16.89 -5.86
C LEU A 151 -6.78 -17.28 -5.80
N GLU A 152 -5.88 -16.36 -6.14
CA GLU A 152 -4.42 -16.56 -6.04
C GLU A 152 -3.84 -16.13 -4.68
N ASN A 153 -4.66 -15.57 -3.78
CA ASN A 153 -4.22 -15.00 -2.50
C ASN A 153 -4.74 -15.83 -1.33
N ASN A 154 -3.85 -16.58 -0.68
CA ASN A 154 -4.21 -17.46 0.45
C ASN A 154 -4.39 -16.70 1.78
N GLU A 155 -4.05 -15.40 1.85
CA GLU A 155 -4.13 -14.59 3.06
C GLU A 155 -5.29 -13.58 3.00
N VAL A 156 -6.03 -13.47 1.87
CA VAL A 156 -7.11 -12.50 1.73
C VAL A 156 -8.26 -12.81 2.69
N ASN A 157 -8.68 -11.80 3.43
CA ASN A 157 -9.80 -11.87 4.37
C ASN A 157 -10.78 -10.70 4.28
N GLY A 158 -10.42 -9.63 3.53
CA GLY A 158 -11.27 -8.46 3.35
C GLY A 158 -11.21 -7.88 1.94
N ILE A 159 -12.38 -7.80 1.27
CA ILE A 159 -12.58 -7.14 -0.01
C ILE A 159 -13.77 -6.20 0.11
N TYR A 160 -13.52 -4.89 -0.04
CA TYR A 160 -14.53 -3.83 0.10
C TYR A 160 -14.62 -3.06 -1.21
N ILE A 161 -15.73 -3.23 -1.94
CA ILE A 161 -15.94 -2.70 -3.29
C ILE A 161 -17.34 -2.11 -3.49
N GLU A 162 -17.98 -1.69 -2.41
CA GLU A 162 -19.32 -1.11 -2.42
C GLU A 162 -19.37 0.18 -3.25
N GLY A 163 -20.55 0.46 -3.80
CA GLY A 163 -20.80 1.70 -4.54
C GLY A 163 -20.18 1.76 -5.94
N ASN A 164 -19.77 0.62 -6.48
CA ASN A 164 -19.34 0.48 -7.87
C ASN A 164 -20.48 -0.06 -8.75
N THR A 165 -20.24 -0.26 -10.05
CA THR A 165 -21.28 -0.65 -11.00
C THR A 165 -20.99 -2.07 -11.52
N PHE A 166 -21.59 -3.06 -10.87
CA PHE A 166 -21.46 -4.45 -11.28
C PHE A 166 -22.77 -4.97 -11.88
N SER A 167 -22.66 -5.88 -12.85
CA SER A 167 -23.80 -6.60 -13.36
C SER A 167 -24.29 -7.69 -12.39
N ASN A 168 -25.54 -8.12 -12.50
CA ASN A 168 -26.06 -9.25 -11.73
C ASN A 168 -25.19 -10.52 -11.90
N SER A 169 -24.61 -10.72 -13.09
CA SER A 169 -23.69 -11.83 -13.35
C SER A 169 -22.40 -11.72 -12.54
N MET A 170 -21.88 -10.51 -12.35
CA MET A 170 -20.69 -10.28 -11.53
C MET A 170 -21.00 -10.44 -10.04
N GLU A 171 -22.15 -9.91 -9.59
CA GLU A 171 -22.61 -10.11 -8.20
C GLU A 171 -22.78 -11.60 -7.85
N ALA A 172 -23.31 -12.40 -8.79
CA ALA A 172 -23.40 -13.86 -8.61
C ALA A 172 -22.02 -14.53 -8.46
N LYS A 173 -20.98 -14.00 -9.15
CA LYS A 173 -19.60 -14.49 -8.98
C LYS A 173 -19.00 -14.08 -7.63
N PHE A 174 -19.28 -12.88 -7.16
CA PHE A 174 -18.86 -12.43 -5.82
C PHE A 174 -19.53 -13.29 -4.74
N GLU A 175 -20.82 -13.59 -4.88
CA GLU A 175 -21.54 -14.47 -3.97
C GLU A 175 -20.91 -15.87 -3.95
N LYS A 176 -20.60 -16.43 -5.12
CA LYS A 176 -19.90 -17.71 -5.21
C LYS A 176 -18.54 -17.66 -4.49
N LEU A 177 -17.76 -16.59 -4.70
CA LEU A 177 -16.47 -16.42 -4.02
C LEU A 177 -16.62 -16.39 -2.49
N ARG A 178 -17.68 -15.73 -1.97
CA ARG A 178 -18.01 -15.71 -0.52
C ARG A 178 -18.35 -17.10 0.02
N VAL A 179 -19.20 -17.83 -0.71
CA VAL A 179 -19.63 -19.18 -0.31
C VAL A 179 -18.44 -20.15 -0.30
N ASP A 180 -17.59 -20.08 -1.31
CA ASP A 180 -16.41 -20.93 -1.43
C ASP A 180 -15.32 -20.58 -0.39
N ASN A 181 -15.35 -19.36 0.16
CA ASN A 181 -14.37 -18.83 1.14
C ASN A 181 -15.06 -18.21 2.36
N PRO A 182 -15.57 -18.99 3.32
CA PRO A 182 -16.37 -18.49 4.44
C PRO A 182 -15.64 -17.52 5.39
N GLN A 183 -14.31 -17.46 5.30
CA GLN A 183 -13.49 -16.52 6.10
C GLN A 183 -13.32 -15.17 5.42
N LEU A 184 -13.71 -15.05 4.13
CA LEU A 184 -13.59 -13.84 3.36
C LEU A 184 -14.78 -12.90 3.64
N THR A 185 -14.51 -11.72 4.15
CA THR A 185 -15.46 -10.62 4.13
C THR A 185 -15.41 -9.94 2.76
N LEU A 186 -16.44 -10.14 1.93
CA LEU A 186 -16.56 -9.46 0.64
C LEU A 186 -17.84 -8.64 0.65
N LEU A 187 -17.71 -7.31 0.54
CA LEU A 187 -18.82 -6.37 0.44
C LEU A 187 -18.79 -5.69 -0.93
N SER A 188 -19.80 -5.95 -1.76
CA SER A 188 -20.00 -5.33 -3.08
C SER A 188 -21.15 -4.33 -3.08
N GLU A 189 -22.08 -4.46 -2.15
CA GLU A 189 -23.23 -3.58 -1.97
C GLU A 189 -23.22 -2.90 -0.59
N TRP A 190 -23.82 -1.73 -0.50
CA TRP A 190 -24.01 -1.03 0.77
C TRP A 190 -25.03 -1.77 1.63
N ALA A 191 -24.71 -1.95 2.91
CA ALA A 191 -25.59 -2.60 3.85
C ALA A 191 -26.91 -1.81 4.06
N SER A 192 -26.85 -0.47 4.01
CA SER A 192 -28.01 0.43 3.99
C SER A 192 -27.61 1.82 3.50
N ASP A 193 -28.61 2.65 3.12
CA ASP A 193 -28.35 4.04 2.72
C ASP A 193 -27.83 4.87 3.90
N GLU A 194 -28.27 4.63 5.12
CA GLU A 194 -27.79 5.30 6.31
C GLU A 194 -26.30 4.98 6.56
N PHE A 195 -25.91 3.72 6.41
CA PHE A 195 -24.52 3.30 6.53
C PHE A 195 -23.64 3.94 5.47
N LYS A 196 -24.10 3.98 4.21
CA LYS A 196 -23.46 4.67 3.10
C LYS A 196 -23.20 6.14 3.41
N GLU A 197 -24.22 6.86 3.87
CA GLU A 197 -24.08 8.29 4.19
C GLU A 197 -23.17 8.53 5.40
N MET A 198 -23.17 7.65 6.39
CA MET A 198 -22.23 7.69 7.51
C MET A 198 -20.78 7.54 7.04
N VAL A 199 -20.51 6.54 6.23
CA VAL A 199 -19.16 6.28 5.68
C VAL A 199 -18.69 7.46 4.83
N LYS A 200 -19.54 8.00 3.96
CA LYS A 200 -19.22 9.17 3.15
C LYS A 200 -18.88 10.42 3.96
N LYS A 201 -19.57 10.64 5.07
CA LYS A 201 -19.27 11.78 5.98
C LYS A 201 -17.94 11.60 6.71
N THR A 202 -17.60 10.38 7.05
CA THR A 202 -16.35 10.07 7.79
C THR A 202 -15.10 10.25 6.91
N PHE A 203 -15.23 10.01 5.61
CA PHE A 203 -14.08 9.97 4.69
C PHE A 203 -14.07 11.10 3.62
N LYS A 204 -14.97 12.08 3.75
CA LYS A 204 -14.87 13.35 3.03
C LYS A 204 -13.89 14.27 3.71
#